data_9d8ca598a296505080a55a8485b39b6c
#
_entry.id   9d8ca598a296505080a55a8485b39b6c
#
_cell.length_a   1.000
_cell.length_b   1.000
_cell.length_c   1.000
_cell.angle_alpha   90.00
_cell.angle_beta   90.00
_cell.angle_gamma   90.00
#
_symmetry.space_group_name_H-M   'P 1'
#
loop_
_entity.id
_entity.type
_entity.pdbx_description
1 polymer ?
#
loop_
_entity_poly.entity_id
_entity_poly.type
_entity_poly.pdbx_seq_one_letter_code
_entity_poly.pdbx_strand_id
1 'polypeptide(L)'
;MNKVTIWHNPRCSKSRTAMQILKEHNCETEIIKYLDTNPDVNQIKAILKMLRITPRGLMRQKETLYKEMNLKEENSDDALILAMAQNPKLIERPIIIKDGQAIIGRPTEKIAEFLK
;
A
#
# COMPACT_ATOMS: atom_id res chain seq x y z
N MET A 1 3.21 22.42 7.16
CA MET A 1 4.00 21.23 6.83
C MET A 1 3.12 20.13 6.30
N ASN A 2 3.55 19.47 5.25
CA ASN A 2 2.81 18.36 4.68
C ASN A 2 3.01 17.09 5.49
N LYS A 3 1.98 16.64 6.15
CA LYS A 3 1.97 15.39 6.89
C LYS A 3 1.55 14.25 5.97
N VAL A 4 2.40 13.22 5.88
CA VAL A 4 2.21 12.09 4.96
C VAL A 4 2.45 10.80 5.73
N THR A 5 1.64 9.79 5.45
CA THR A 5 1.86 8.43 5.96
C THR A 5 2.29 7.55 4.79
N ILE A 6 3.27 6.70 5.01
CA ILE A 6 3.71 5.73 4.02
C ILE A 6 3.66 4.31 4.59
N TRP A 7 3.04 3.40 3.84
CA TRP A 7 3.17 1.97 4.10
C TRP A 7 4.41 1.49 3.35
N HIS A 8 5.45 1.22 4.12
CA HIS A 8 6.81 1.09 3.61
C HIS A 8 7.36 -0.32 3.78
N ASN A 9 8.03 -0.81 2.73
CA ASN A 9 8.83 -2.03 2.79
C ASN A 9 10.29 -1.65 2.54
N PRO A 10 11.15 -1.67 3.58
CA PRO A 10 12.55 -1.25 3.43
C PRO A 10 13.36 -2.08 2.42
N ARG A 11 12.90 -3.28 2.11
CA ARG A 11 13.58 -4.18 1.16
C ARG A 11 13.18 -3.91 -0.29
N CYS A 12 12.14 -3.11 -0.51
CA CYS A 12 11.64 -2.81 -1.85
C CYS A 12 12.27 -1.52 -2.37
N SER A 13 12.92 -1.59 -3.56
CA SER A 13 13.57 -0.43 -4.16
C SER A 13 12.58 0.70 -4.44
N LYS A 14 11.37 0.38 -4.91
CA LYS A 14 10.34 1.39 -5.18
C LYS A 14 9.91 2.09 -3.89
N SER A 15 9.82 1.35 -2.80
CA SER A 15 9.47 1.92 -1.51
C SER A 15 10.57 2.83 -0.97
N ARG A 16 11.85 2.45 -1.15
CA ARG A 16 12.97 3.31 -0.78
C ARG A 16 13.02 4.59 -1.61
N THR A 17 12.73 4.48 -2.92
CA THR A 17 12.65 5.65 -3.80
C THR A 17 11.54 6.59 -3.33
N ALA A 18 10.40 6.03 -2.92
CA ALA A 18 9.30 6.83 -2.38
C ALA A 18 9.74 7.63 -1.14
N MET A 19 10.47 6.99 -0.22
CA MET A 19 10.99 7.68 0.95
C MET A 19 11.88 8.86 0.57
N GLN A 20 12.73 8.68 -0.44
CA GLN A 20 13.60 9.74 -0.91
C GLN A 20 12.79 10.91 -1.49
N ILE A 21 11.75 10.62 -2.26
CA ILE A 21 10.87 11.66 -2.83
C ILE A 21 10.17 12.44 -1.73
N LEU A 22 9.64 11.75 -0.71
CA LEU A 22 9.00 12.41 0.42
C LEU A 22 9.95 13.34 1.15
N LYS A 23 11.19 12.90 1.33
CA LYS A 23 12.24 13.71 1.98
C LYS A 23 12.55 14.97 1.15
N GLU A 24 12.68 14.81 -0.16
CA GLU A 24 12.95 15.93 -1.08
C GLU A 24 11.83 16.97 -1.07
N HIS A 25 10.60 16.55 -0.80
CA HIS A 25 9.44 17.44 -0.71
C HIS A 25 9.21 17.97 0.71
N ASN A 26 10.14 17.74 1.63
CA ASN A 26 10.09 18.22 3.01
C ASN A 26 8.83 17.77 3.76
N CYS A 27 8.37 16.54 3.48
CA CYS A 27 7.20 15.98 4.15
C CYS A 27 7.54 15.50 5.55
N GLU A 28 6.65 15.79 6.51
CA GLU A 28 6.67 15.12 7.80
C GLU A 28 6.06 13.75 7.60
N THR A 29 6.88 12.68 7.68
CA THR A 29 6.48 11.36 7.26
C THR A 29 6.32 10.40 8.42
N GLU A 30 5.12 9.82 8.54
CA GLU A 30 4.87 8.69 9.43
C GLU A 30 5.11 7.40 8.63
N ILE A 31 6.05 6.59 9.10
CA ILE A 31 6.44 5.35 8.42
C ILE A 31 5.76 4.16 9.09
N ILE A 32 4.94 3.44 8.33
CA ILE A 32 4.30 2.22 8.79
C ILE A 32 4.94 1.05 8.05
N LYS A 33 5.70 0.24 8.78
CA LYS A 33 6.29 -0.99 8.22
C LYS A 33 5.24 -2.09 8.28
N TYR A 34 4.36 -2.09 7.31
CA TYR A 34 3.16 -2.93 7.32
C TYR A 34 3.44 -4.43 7.38
N LEU A 35 4.62 -4.87 6.93
CA LEU A 35 5.01 -6.28 7.03
C LEU A 35 5.27 -6.70 8.49
N ASP A 36 5.65 -5.75 9.34
CA ASP A 36 5.93 -6.01 10.76
C ASP A 36 4.69 -5.79 11.64
N THR A 37 3.86 -4.80 11.27
CA THR A 37 2.71 -4.41 12.09
C THR A 37 1.43 -5.15 11.75
N ASN A 38 1.39 -5.85 10.62
CA ASN A 38 0.22 -6.63 10.17
C ASN A 38 -1.06 -5.82 10.22
N PRO A 39 -1.32 -4.96 9.21
CA PRO A 39 -2.55 -4.18 9.20
C PRO A 39 -3.77 -5.09 9.30
N ASP A 40 -4.76 -4.68 10.06
CA ASP A 40 -5.98 -5.46 10.23
C ASP A 40 -6.97 -5.20 9.10
N VAL A 41 -8.08 -5.96 9.10
CA VAL A 41 -9.12 -5.85 8.08
C VAL A 41 -9.66 -4.42 7.98
N ASN A 42 -9.86 -3.75 9.11
CA ASN A 42 -10.40 -2.40 9.12
C ASN A 42 -9.43 -1.38 8.52
N GLN A 43 -8.14 -1.53 8.80
CA GLN A 43 -7.11 -0.67 8.21
C GLN A 43 -7.03 -0.85 6.71
N ILE A 44 -7.13 -2.09 6.22
CA ILE A 44 -7.11 -2.38 4.79
C ILE A 44 -8.36 -1.81 4.12
N LYS A 45 -9.53 -1.93 4.73
CA LYS A 45 -10.77 -1.33 4.19
C LYS A 45 -10.64 0.19 4.10
N ALA A 46 -10.06 0.84 5.12
CA ALA A 46 -9.84 2.28 5.10
C ALA A 46 -8.91 2.69 3.96
N ILE A 47 -7.82 1.96 3.75
CA ILE A 47 -6.88 2.22 2.66
C ILE A 47 -7.56 2.07 1.29
N LEU A 48 -8.35 1.01 1.12
CA LEU A 48 -9.07 0.78 -0.14
C LEU A 48 -10.00 1.94 -0.46
N LYS A 49 -10.68 2.45 0.54
CA LYS A 49 -11.58 3.58 0.38
C LYS A 49 -10.82 4.84 -0.04
N MET A 50 -9.67 5.10 0.57
CA MET A 50 -8.83 6.25 0.22
C MET A 50 -8.22 6.10 -1.17
N LEU A 51 -7.85 4.88 -1.56
CA LEU A 51 -7.30 4.58 -2.89
C LEU A 51 -8.37 4.53 -3.97
N ARG A 52 -9.61 4.32 -3.60
CA ARG A 52 -10.76 4.16 -4.51
C ARG A 52 -10.55 3.02 -5.51
N ILE A 53 -10.06 1.89 -5.00
CA ILE A 53 -9.82 0.70 -5.81
C ILE A 53 -10.47 -0.52 -5.15
N THR A 54 -10.57 -1.61 -5.93
CA THR A 54 -11.06 -2.89 -5.41
C THR A 54 -9.97 -3.59 -4.59
N PRO A 55 -10.35 -4.56 -3.72
CA PRO A 55 -9.33 -5.34 -3.01
C PRO A 55 -8.33 -5.99 -3.95
N ARG A 56 -8.77 -6.55 -5.07
CA ARG A 56 -7.85 -7.16 -6.04
C ARG A 56 -6.87 -6.14 -6.61
N GLY A 57 -7.30 -4.89 -6.79
CA GLY A 57 -6.45 -3.82 -7.28
C GLY A 57 -5.29 -3.48 -6.35
N LEU A 58 -5.42 -3.80 -5.06
CA LEU A 58 -4.37 -3.57 -4.08
C LEU A 58 -3.39 -4.74 -3.98
N MET A 59 -3.72 -5.89 -4.57
CA MET A 59 -2.96 -7.12 -4.39
C MET A 59 -1.80 -7.24 -5.39
N ARG A 60 -0.71 -7.82 -4.90
CA ARG A 60 0.45 -8.18 -5.72
C ARG A 60 0.18 -9.52 -6.39
N GLN A 61 -0.44 -9.48 -7.56
CA GLN A 61 -0.89 -10.68 -8.27
C GLN A 61 0.25 -11.56 -8.78
N LYS A 62 1.46 -11.00 -8.85
CA LYS A 62 2.66 -11.77 -9.24
C LYS A 62 3.33 -12.45 -8.05
N GLU A 63 2.88 -12.19 -6.84
CA GLU A 63 3.42 -12.83 -5.65
C GLU A 63 3.09 -14.33 -5.66
N THR A 64 4.07 -15.16 -5.30
CA THR A 64 3.89 -16.62 -5.27
C THR A 64 2.71 -17.03 -4.39
N LEU A 65 2.56 -16.39 -3.24
CA LEU A 65 1.48 -16.68 -2.32
C LEU A 65 0.09 -16.46 -2.93
N TYR A 66 -0.05 -15.48 -3.82
CA TYR A 66 -1.29 -15.23 -4.54
C TYR A 66 -1.71 -16.46 -5.34
N LYS A 67 -0.75 -17.10 -6.00
CA LYS A 67 -0.99 -18.33 -6.77
C LYS A 67 -1.25 -19.52 -5.84
N GLU A 68 -0.46 -19.67 -4.80
CA GLU A 68 -0.59 -20.79 -3.86
C GLU A 68 -1.94 -20.79 -3.16
N MET A 69 -2.49 -19.64 -2.85
CA MET A 69 -3.79 -19.50 -2.21
C MET A 69 -4.94 -19.48 -3.21
N ASN A 70 -4.65 -19.60 -4.51
CA ASN A 70 -5.63 -19.58 -5.59
C ASN A 70 -6.53 -18.33 -5.55
N LEU A 71 -5.94 -17.19 -5.23
CA LEU A 71 -6.69 -15.94 -5.03
C LEU A 71 -7.27 -15.37 -6.33
N LYS A 72 -6.71 -15.77 -7.46
CA LYS A 72 -7.25 -15.36 -8.77
C LYS A 72 -8.70 -15.79 -8.94
N GLU A 73 -9.06 -16.94 -8.36
CA GLU A 73 -10.41 -17.50 -8.46
C GLU A 73 -11.33 -17.05 -7.33
N GLU A 74 -10.80 -16.30 -6.35
CA GLU A 74 -11.61 -15.82 -5.22
C GLU A 74 -12.44 -14.61 -5.64
N ASN A 75 -13.75 -14.70 -5.49
CA ASN A 75 -14.68 -13.64 -5.91
C ASN A 75 -15.19 -12.78 -4.74
N SER A 76 -14.89 -13.15 -3.50
CA SER A 76 -15.33 -12.41 -2.33
C SER A 76 -14.32 -11.33 -1.96
N ASP A 77 -14.75 -10.08 -1.96
CA ASP A 77 -13.90 -8.96 -1.52
C ASP A 77 -13.45 -9.14 -0.08
N ASP A 78 -14.33 -9.60 0.79
CA ASP A 78 -13.99 -9.83 2.20
C ASP A 78 -12.91 -10.89 2.34
N ALA A 79 -12.96 -11.95 1.54
CA ALA A 79 -11.94 -12.99 1.55
C ALA A 79 -10.59 -12.46 1.08
N LEU A 80 -10.58 -11.60 0.06
CA LEU A 80 -9.34 -10.98 -0.42
C LEU A 80 -8.74 -10.04 0.62
N ILE A 81 -9.58 -9.26 1.29
CA ILE A 81 -9.14 -8.37 2.37
C ILE A 81 -8.53 -9.18 3.52
N LEU A 82 -9.21 -10.25 3.92
CA LEU A 82 -8.71 -11.12 4.98
C LEU A 82 -7.36 -11.76 4.60
N ALA A 83 -7.23 -12.18 3.35
CA ALA A 83 -5.97 -12.75 2.86
C ALA A 83 -4.82 -11.74 2.99
N MET A 84 -5.06 -10.48 2.66
CA MET A 84 -4.06 -9.42 2.81
C MET A 84 -3.73 -9.13 4.28
N ALA A 85 -4.75 -9.14 5.16
CA ALA A 85 -4.54 -8.93 6.59
C ALA A 85 -3.69 -10.03 7.21
N GLN A 86 -3.90 -11.27 6.80
CA GLN A 86 -3.15 -12.42 7.28
C GLN A 86 -1.77 -12.55 6.61
N ASN A 87 -1.63 -11.99 5.41
CA ASN A 87 -0.43 -12.12 4.59
C ASN A 87 -0.06 -10.76 3.98
N PRO A 88 0.50 -9.84 4.78
CA PRO A 88 0.75 -8.47 4.30
C PRO A 88 1.61 -8.37 3.05
N LYS A 89 2.43 -9.38 2.76
CA LYS A 89 3.25 -9.36 1.53
C LYS A 89 2.42 -9.39 0.25
N LEU A 90 1.11 -9.68 0.36
CA LEU A 90 0.19 -9.60 -0.77
C LEU A 90 -0.21 -8.17 -1.11
N ILE A 91 0.09 -7.20 -0.25
CA ILE A 91 -0.31 -5.80 -0.43
C ILE A 91 0.71 -5.09 -1.31
N GLU A 92 0.22 -4.35 -2.32
CA GLU A 92 1.08 -3.49 -3.14
C GLU A 92 1.73 -2.40 -2.30
N ARG A 93 2.89 -1.94 -2.72
CA ARG A 93 3.70 -0.94 -2.00
C ARG A 93 4.49 -0.09 -3.01
N PRO A 94 4.88 1.11 -2.62
CA PRO A 94 4.48 1.80 -1.40
C PRO A 94 3.08 2.39 -1.51
N ILE A 95 2.42 2.59 -0.37
CA ILE A 95 1.16 3.32 -0.31
C ILE A 95 1.44 4.64 0.39
N ILE A 96 1.04 5.74 -0.24
CA ILE A 96 1.25 7.10 0.29
C ILE A 96 -0.10 7.68 0.63
N ILE A 97 -0.26 8.18 1.86
CA ILE A 97 -1.52 8.74 2.36
C ILE A 97 -1.30 10.21 2.72
N LYS A 98 -2.17 11.07 2.22
CA LYS A 98 -2.16 12.50 2.54
C LYS A 98 -3.58 13.04 2.48
N ASP A 99 -4.00 13.74 3.54
CA ASP A 99 -5.29 14.44 3.60
C ASP A 99 -6.49 13.54 3.25
N GLY A 100 -6.50 12.32 3.79
CA GLY A 100 -7.60 11.38 3.59
C GLY A 100 -7.66 10.73 2.22
N GLN A 101 -6.62 10.94 1.40
CA GLN A 101 -6.48 10.32 0.09
C GLN A 101 -5.21 9.48 0.07
N ALA A 102 -5.17 8.50 -0.83
CA ALA A 102 -4.01 7.62 -0.95
C ALA A 102 -3.73 7.28 -2.39
N ILE A 103 -2.47 6.94 -2.67
CA ILE A 103 -2.07 6.35 -3.96
C ILE A 103 -1.12 5.18 -3.71
N ILE A 104 -1.06 4.29 -4.69
CA ILE A 104 0.05 3.33 -4.78
C ILE A 104 1.14 4.06 -5.57
N GLY A 105 2.34 4.17 -4.98
CA GLY A 105 3.44 4.94 -5.55
C GLY A 105 4.17 4.21 -6.67
N ARG A 106 3.43 3.71 -7.64
CA ARG A 106 3.97 3.03 -8.82
C ARG A 106 3.26 3.50 -10.09
N PRO A 107 3.96 4.06 -11.07
CA PRO A 107 5.39 4.42 -11.00
C PRO A 107 5.63 5.53 -9.97
N THR A 108 6.88 5.66 -9.53
CA THR A 108 7.22 6.59 -8.44
C THR A 108 7.00 8.05 -8.80
N GLU A 109 6.95 8.38 -10.07
CA GLU A 109 6.64 9.73 -10.55
C GLU A 109 5.28 10.23 -10.08
N LYS A 110 4.33 9.33 -9.83
CA LYS A 110 3.01 9.68 -9.31
C LYS A 110 3.06 10.33 -7.93
N ILE A 111 4.10 10.04 -7.16
CA ILE A 111 4.22 10.55 -5.80
C ILE A 111 4.39 12.06 -5.78
N ALA A 112 5.29 12.58 -6.62
CA ALA A 112 5.52 14.03 -6.70
C ALA A 112 4.24 14.77 -7.09
N GLU A 113 3.49 14.23 -8.04
CA GLU A 113 2.21 14.80 -8.47
C GLU A 113 1.17 14.79 -7.34
N PHE A 114 1.10 13.70 -6.62
CA PHE A 114 0.18 13.55 -5.49
C PHE A 114 0.45 14.54 -4.37
N LEU A 115 1.72 14.93 -4.18
CA LEU A 115 2.14 15.84 -3.11
C LEU A 115 1.88 17.32 -3.42
N LYS A 116 1.55 17.65 -4.65
CA LYS A 116 1.26 19.04 -5.04
C LYS A 116 -0.01 19.58 -4.42
#